data_7e60437610297cb8228dfce9ed35ff35
#
_entry.id   7e60437610297cb8228dfce9ed35ff35
#
_cell.length_a   1.000
_cell.length_b   1.000
_cell.length_c   1.000
_cell.angle_alpha   90.00
_cell.angle_beta   90.00
_cell.angle_gamma   90.00
#
_symmetry.space_group_name_H-M   'P 1'
#
loop_
_entity.id
_entity.type
_entity.pdbx_description
1 polymer ?
#
loop_
_entity_poly.entity_id
_entity_poly.type
_entity_poly.pdbx_seq_one_letter_code
_entity_poly.pdbx_strand_id
1 'polypeptide(L)' 'MKQQIEAAIPGAIVEVDSPDDVHFSARVVSDRFAGMSRVQQHRLVYDIFDGRLGGEIHALSLKTETP' A
#
# COMPACT_ATOMS: atom_id res chain seq x y z
N MET A 1 9.65 0.77 -0.58
CA MET A 1 8.19 0.54 -0.54
C MET A 1 7.39 1.72 -1.09
N LYS A 2 7.62 2.90 -0.57
CA LYS A 2 6.88 4.09 -1.02
C LYS A 2 7.02 4.36 -2.52
N GLN A 3 8.24 4.30 -3.03
CA GLN A 3 8.52 4.59 -4.44
C GLN A 3 7.83 3.61 -5.38
N GLN A 4 7.74 2.35 -4.98
CA GLN A 4 7.09 1.33 -5.79
C GLN A 4 5.59 1.59 -5.91
N ILE A 5 4.96 2.00 -4.82
CA ILE A 5 3.54 2.33 -4.83
C ILE A 5 3.30 3.58 -5.65
N GLU A 6 4.11 4.61 -5.48
CA GLU A 6 3.98 5.85 -6.25
C GLU A 6 4.15 5.63 -7.74
N ALA A 7 5.06 4.75 -8.13
CA ALA A 7 5.28 4.44 -9.54
C ALA A 7 4.11 3.66 -10.14
N ALA A 8 3.51 2.75 -9.39
CA ALA A 8 2.39 1.94 -9.87
C ALA A 8 1.07 2.71 -9.85
N ILE A 9 0.92 3.66 -8.93
CA ILE A 9 -0.28 4.48 -8.80
C ILE A 9 0.12 5.95 -8.87
N PRO A 10 0.31 6.50 -10.09
CA PRO A 10 0.73 7.89 -10.25
C PRO A 10 -0.25 8.86 -9.60
N GLY A 11 0.27 9.85 -8.89
CA GLY A 11 -0.54 10.82 -8.18
C GLY A 11 -0.99 10.39 -6.80
N ALA A 12 -0.69 9.16 -6.38
CA ALA A 12 -1.04 8.69 -5.05
C ALA A 12 -0.20 9.40 -3.98
N ILE A 13 -0.82 9.64 -2.84
CA ILE A 13 -0.13 10.10 -1.64
C ILE A 13 0.19 8.86 -0.83
N VAL A 14 1.47 8.62 -0.59
CA VAL A 14 1.93 7.42 0.12
C VAL A 14 2.73 7.82 1.34
N GLU A 15 2.32 7.32 2.49
CA GLU A 15 3.03 7.49 3.74
C GLU A 15 3.39 6.12 4.29
N VAL A 16 4.65 5.91 4.61
CA VAL A 16 5.13 4.65 5.15
C VAL A 16 5.87 4.93 6.46
N ASP A 17 5.54 4.18 7.48
CA ASP A 17 6.18 4.31 8.79
C ASP A 17 6.62 2.93 9.27
N SER A 18 7.81 2.87 9.87
CA SER A 18 8.34 1.64 10.43
C SER A 18 9.19 1.97 11.66
N PRO A 19 8.57 1.99 12.84
CA PRO A 19 9.28 2.39 14.07
C PRO A 19 10.38 1.41 14.50
N ASP A 20 10.29 0.15 14.09
CA ASP A 20 11.23 -0.89 14.51
C ASP A 20 11.82 -1.70 13.35
N ASP A 21 11.61 -1.28 12.10
CA ASP A 21 12.07 -1.96 10.88
C ASP A 21 11.53 -3.38 10.70
N VAL A 22 10.59 -3.79 11.54
CA VAL A 22 9.94 -5.10 11.45
C VAL A 22 8.46 -4.93 11.11
N HIS A 23 7.79 -4.00 11.77
CA HIS A 23 6.39 -3.69 11.53
C HIS A 23 6.29 -2.47 10.63
N PHE A 24 5.48 -2.58 9.59
CA PHE A 24 5.31 -1.50 8.62
C PHE A 24 3.87 -1.02 8.60
N SER A 25 3.69 0.29 8.56
CA SER A 25 2.38 0.92 8.34
C SER A 25 2.43 1.73 7.08
N ALA A 26 1.51 1.49 6.16
CA ALA A 26 1.43 2.23 4.92
C ALA A 26 0.03 2.82 4.75
N ARG A 27 -0.02 4.09 4.37
CA ARG A 27 -1.26 4.77 4.03
C ARG A 27 -1.17 5.24 2.60
N VAL A 28 -2.11 4.81 1.78
CA VAL A 28 -2.13 5.14 0.36
C VAL A 28 -3.45 5.86 0.05
N VAL A 29 -3.35 7.07 -0.46
CA VAL A 29 -4.51 7.88 -0.83
C VAL A 29 -4.47 8.06 -2.35
N SER A 30 -5.53 7.63 -3.03
CA SER A 30 -5.61 7.74 -4.48
C SER A 30 -7.06 7.78 -4.94
N ASP A 31 -7.35 8.58 -5.97
CA ASP A 31 -8.66 8.61 -6.61
C ASP A 31 -8.96 7.31 -7.36
N ARG A 32 -7.94 6.50 -7.65
CA ARG A 32 -8.13 5.19 -8.26
C ARG A 32 -8.91 4.22 -7.37
N PHE A 33 -8.93 4.47 -6.08
CA PHE A 33 -9.66 3.65 -5.14
C PHE A 33 -11.16 3.93 -5.13
N ALA A 34 -11.60 4.98 -5.81
CA ALA A 34 -13.02 5.32 -5.86
C ALA A 34 -13.81 4.19 -6.53
N GLY A 35 -14.89 3.77 -5.89
CA GLY A 35 -15.71 2.68 -6.40
C GLY A 35 -15.18 1.29 -6.13
N MET A 36 -14.02 1.17 -5.50
CA MET A 36 -13.43 -0.13 -5.15
C MET A 36 -13.74 -0.47 -3.69
N SER A 37 -13.99 -1.75 -3.42
CA SER A 37 -14.11 -2.23 -2.06
C SER A 37 -12.75 -2.18 -1.36
N ARG A 38 -12.74 -2.24 -0.03
CA ARG A 38 -11.49 -2.24 0.72
C ARG A 38 -10.60 -3.41 0.32
N VAL A 39 -11.18 -4.58 0.11
CA VAL A 39 -10.44 -5.77 -0.32
C VAL A 39 -9.78 -5.53 -1.67
N GLN A 40 -10.50 -4.94 -2.61
CA GLN A 40 -9.96 -4.62 -3.94
C GLN A 40 -8.83 -3.60 -3.86
N GLN A 41 -8.98 -2.58 -3.03
CA GLN A 41 -7.95 -1.56 -2.81
C GLN A 41 -6.67 -2.18 -2.25
N HIS A 42 -6.80 -3.02 -1.25
CA HIS A 42 -5.65 -3.68 -0.64
C HIS A 42 -4.98 -4.63 -1.62
N ARG A 43 -5.76 -5.35 -2.41
CA ARG A 43 -5.21 -6.27 -3.42
C ARG A 43 -4.40 -5.51 -4.47
N LEU A 44 -4.87 -4.35 -4.88
CA LEU A 44 -4.13 -3.52 -5.84
C LEU A 44 -2.75 -3.17 -5.31
N VAL A 45 -2.66 -2.80 -4.04
CA VAL A 45 -1.38 -2.47 -3.42
C VAL A 45 -0.51 -3.71 -3.25
N TYR A 46 -1.08 -4.83 -2.81
CA TYR A 46 -0.31 -6.06 -2.63
C TYR A 46 0.25 -6.60 -3.95
N ASP A 47 -0.49 -6.44 -5.05
CA ASP A 47 -0.04 -6.88 -6.36
C ASP A 47 1.20 -6.12 -6.84
N ILE A 48 1.41 -4.91 -6.36
CA ILE A 48 2.60 -4.12 -6.68
C ILE A 48 3.86 -4.84 -6.19
N PHE A 49 3.76 -5.56 -5.07
CA PHE A 49 4.89 -6.23 -4.45
C PHE A 49 5.03 -7.69 -4.91
N ASP A 50 4.12 -8.17 -5.75
CA ASP A 50 4.22 -9.48 -6.42
C ASP A 50 4.55 -10.62 -5.44
N GLY A 51 3.80 -10.70 -4.35
CA GLY A 51 3.94 -11.78 -3.38
C GLY A 51 5.04 -11.57 -2.33
N ARG A 52 5.83 -10.51 -2.42
CA ARG A 52 6.89 -10.25 -1.45
C ARG A 52 6.37 -10.01 -0.05
N LEU A 53 5.15 -9.51 0.06
CA LEU A 53 4.55 -9.23 1.36
C LEU A 53 4.38 -10.48 2.21
N GLY A 54 4.22 -11.64 1.57
CA GLY A 54 4.11 -12.90 2.30
C GLY A 54 5.45 -13.42 2.82
N GLY A 55 6.58 -12.96 2.25
CA GLY A 55 7.91 -13.40 2.64
C GLY A 55 8.66 -12.40 3.49
N GLU A 56 8.95 -11.25 2.93
CA GLU A 56 9.80 -10.24 3.57
C GLU A 56 9.03 -9.24 4.39
N ILE A 57 7.82 -8.88 3.98
CA ILE A 57 7.00 -7.85 4.62
C ILE A 57 5.66 -8.46 5.01
N HIS A 58 5.67 -9.35 5.99
CA HIS A 58 4.46 -10.02 6.45
C HIS A 58 3.72 -9.25 7.53
N ALA A 59 4.32 -8.22 8.10
CA ALA A 59 3.73 -7.43 9.18
C ALA A 59 3.37 -6.02 8.69
N LEU A 60 2.71 -5.94 7.54
CA LEU A 60 2.28 -4.66 6.98
C LEU A 60 0.86 -4.34 7.40
N SER A 61 0.68 -3.16 8.00
CA SER A 61 -0.63 -2.58 8.26
C SER A 61 -0.94 -1.60 7.14
N LEU A 62 -1.92 -1.92 6.31
CA LEU A 62 -2.24 -1.12 5.13
C LEU A 62 -3.56 -0.38 5.30
N LYS A 63 -3.54 0.91 4.99
CA LYS A 63 -4.72 1.74 4.97
C LYS A 63 -4.84 2.40 3.59
N THR A 64 -5.98 2.25 2.94
CA THR A 64 -6.23 2.84 1.63
C THR A 64 -7.42 3.79 1.73
N GLU A 65 -7.32 4.93 1.04
CA GLU A 65 -8.34 5.97 1.09
C GLU A 65 -8.46 6.65 -0.27
N THR A 66 -9.62 7.28 -0.49
CA THR A 66 -9.79 8.23 -1.59
C THR A 66 -9.54 9.64 -1.05
N PRO A 67 -9.10 10.56 -1.92
CA PRO A 67 -8.89 11.96 -1.51
C PRO A 67 -10.17 12.61 -1.01
#